data_23f5edfeddbeb25a73728f605f80f069
#
_entry.id   23f5edfeddbeb25a73728f605f80f069
#
_cell.length_a   1.000
_cell.length_b   1.000
_cell.length_c   1.000
_cell.angle_alpha   90.00
_cell.angle_beta   90.00
_cell.angle_gamma   90.00
#
_symmetry.space_group_name_H-M   'P 1'
#
loop_
_entity.id
_entity.type
_entity.pdbx_description
1 polymer ?
#
loop_
_entity_poly.entity_id
_entity_poly.type
_entity_poly.pdbx_seq_one_letter_code
_entity_poly.pdbx_strand_id
1 'polypeptide(L)'
;MHKYDHGGDVYGADRPALDFSISLNPMGPPPGVLGAARAAVLDWNRYPDPKCRALRQAAARRDGVPEEFLLFGNGASDLIDRFLRALRPRRALLLAPTFSEYRRGLEGIGCEIEEFFLDKENDFTVLKSILNAVRPGVDLVFLCDPNNPTGRRMEPDLLQAILGRCRAAGTFLAVDQCFLELTEGDPNALVSQLTGGGLLLLRALTKSYALAGLRLGYCLCGDRVLLERMEGLGSPWPVSAPAQAAGECAFRNFPDWPKRCLPFLREERARLTRALEALGLWVCPSDANFILFQGPTDLGERLLREKNILIRNCVNYSGLGPGWYRIGIQGEA
;
A
#
# COMPACT_ATOMS: atom_id res chain seq x y z
N MET A 1 4.43 -22.49 -0.30
CA MET A 1 3.92 -21.09 -0.42
C MET A 1 3.86 -20.73 -1.91
N HIS A 2 2.72 -20.24 -2.39
CA HIS A 2 2.59 -19.79 -3.78
C HIS A 2 3.40 -18.49 -3.99
N LYS A 3 3.87 -18.23 -5.23
CA LYS A 3 4.71 -17.05 -5.58
C LYS A 3 4.08 -15.71 -5.15
N TYR A 4 2.74 -15.63 -5.07
CA TYR A 4 1.98 -14.42 -4.76
C TYR A 4 1.12 -14.53 -3.51
N ASP A 5 1.45 -15.45 -2.58
CA ASP A 5 0.73 -15.53 -1.31
C ASP A 5 0.89 -14.25 -0.48
N HIS A 6 -0.16 -13.90 0.25
CA HIS A 6 -0.22 -12.73 1.12
C HIS A 6 -0.47 -13.15 2.58
N GLY A 7 -0.36 -12.19 3.52
CA GLY A 7 -0.84 -12.37 4.89
C GLY A 7 -2.36 -12.28 4.98
N GLY A 8 -2.91 -12.64 6.16
CA GLY A 8 -4.35 -12.53 6.45
C GLY A 8 -5.18 -13.76 6.06
N ASP A 9 -4.54 -14.86 5.69
CA ASP A 9 -5.27 -16.14 5.51
C ASP A 9 -5.49 -16.79 6.88
N VAL A 10 -6.61 -16.42 7.51
CA VAL A 10 -7.05 -16.91 8.82
C VAL A 10 -8.23 -17.88 8.71
N TYR A 11 -8.58 -18.32 7.51
CA TYR A 11 -9.80 -19.12 7.24
C TYR A 11 -9.55 -20.62 7.15
N GLY A 12 -8.29 -21.07 7.26
CA GLY A 12 -7.92 -22.49 7.27
C GLY A 12 -8.41 -23.23 8.53
N ALA A 13 -8.15 -24.56 8.59
CA ALA A 13 -8.56 -25.41 9.69
C ALA A 13 -7.96 -24.95 11.04
N ASP A 14 -6.73 -24.46 11.03
CA ASP A 14 -6.00 -23.97 12.20
C ASP A 14 -6.06 -22.43 12.24
N ARG A 15 -7.21 -21.88 12.64
CA ARG A 15 -7.35 -20.42 12.78
C ARG A 15 -6.38 -19.90 13.82
N PRO A 16 -5.50 -18.93 13.47
CA PRO A 16 -4.62 -18.32 14.46
C PRO A 16 -5.41 -17.53 15.48
N ALA A 17 -5.02 -17.61 16.76
CA ALA A 17 -5.58 -16.76 17.80
C ALA A 17 -5.14 -15.30 17.62
N LEU A 18 -3.90 -15.10 17.13
CA LEU A 18 -3.32 -13.78 16.86
C LEU A 18 -2.78 -13.72 15.43
N ASP A 19 -3.24 -12.72 14.66
CA ASP A 19 -2.78 -12.48 13.29
C ASP A 19 -1.90 -11.24 13.21
N PHE A 20 -0.57 -11.43 13.23
CA PHE A 20 0.43 -10.39 12.97
C PHE A 20 0.87 -10.34 11.50
N SER A 21 0.28 -11.14 10.62
CA SER A 21 0.65 -11.16 9.19
C SER A 21 0.10 -9.97 8.40
N ILE A 22 -0.92 -9.29 8.93
CA ILE A 22 -1.52 -8.08 8.37
C ILE A 22 -1.04 -6.83 9.13
N SER A 23 -1.20 -5.66 8.50
CA SER A 23 -0.74 -4.38 9.06
C SER A 23 -1.82 -3.33 8.84
N LEU A 24 -2.77 -3.26 9.75
CA LEU A 24 -3.88 -2.30 9.76
C LEU A 24 -3.62 -1.21 10.80
N ASN A 25 -4.42 -0.14 10.76
CA ASN A 25 -4.44 0.85 11.84
C ASN A 25 -4.86 0.16 13.15
N PRO A 26 -4.02 0.16 14.20
CA PRO A 26 -4.30 -0.55 15.45
C PRO A 26 -5.51 0.00 16.22
N MET A 27 -5.94 1.24 15.92
CA MET A 27 -7.14 1.82 16.51
C MET A 27 -8.45 1.30 15.88
N GLY A 28 -8.34 0.47 14.83
CA GLY A 28 -9.51 0.06 14.07
C GLY A 28 -10.15 1.18 13.25
N PRO A 29 -11.37 0.97 12.72
CA PRO A 29 -12.11 1.99 11.98
C PRO A 29 -12.63 3.09 12.90
N PRO A 30 -12.76 4.36 12.40
CA PRO A 30 -13.29 5.44 13.21
C PRO A 30 -14.76 5.22 13.59
N PRO A 31 -15.21 5.79 14.72
CA PRO A 31 -16.61 5.70 15.15
C PRO A 31 -17.56 6.19 14.05
N GLY A 32 -18.67 5.50 13.86
CA GLY A 32 -19.68 5.88 12.86
C GLY A 32 -19.44 5.36 11.45
N VAL A 33 -18.19 5.03 11.06
CA VAL A 33 -17.90 4.49 9.72
C VAL A 33 -18.57 3.14 9.50
N LEU A 34 -18.54 2.25 10.51
CA LEU A 34 -19.27 0.98 10.46
C LEU A 34 -20.79 1.19 10.43
N GLY A 35 -21.29 2.22 11.13
CA GLY A 35 -22.69 2.61 11.08
C GLY A 35 -23.12 3.06 9.69
N ALA A 36 -22.31 3.89 9.02
CA ALA A 36 -22.55 4.33 7.65
C ALA A 36 -22.57 3.14 6.66
N ALA A 37 -21.61 2.21 6.79
CA ALA A 37 -21.59 1.01 5.97
C ALA A 37 -22.85 0.14 6.18
N ARG A 38 -23.27 -0.06 7.45
CA ARG A 38 -24.47 -0.83 7.77
C ARG A 38 -25.75 -0.17 7.24
N ALA A 39 -25.86 1.15 7.35
CA ALA A 39 -27.00 1.89 6.80
C ALA A 39 -27.12 1.71 5.30
N ALA A 40 -26.00 1.73 4.57
CA ALA A 40 -25.99 1.54 3.13
C ALA A 40 -26.40 0.11 2.68
N VAL A 41 -26.36 -0.89 3.58
CA VAL A 41 -26.86 -2.24 3.27
C VAL A 41 -28.40 -2.25 3.14
N LEU A 42 -29.10 -1.30 3.74
CA LEU A 42 -30.58 -1.22 3.63
C LEU A 42 -31.03 -0.87 2.19
N ASP A 43 -30.16 -0.28 1.38
CA ASP A 43 -30.37 0.03 -0.04
C ASP A 43 -29.76 -1.01 -1.00
N TRP A 44 -29.51 -2.24 -0.54
CA TRP A 44 -28.81 -3.31 -1.26
C TRP A 44 -29.47 -3.70 -2.59
N ASN A 45 -30.75 -3.38 -2.79
CA ASN A 45 -31.49 -3.61 -4.02
C ASN A 45 -31.22 -2.55 -5.12
N ARG A 46 -30.33 -1.58 -4.85
CA ARG A 46 -29.92 -0.55 -5.81
C ARG A 46 -28.45 -0.71 -6.15
N TYR A 47 -28.09 -0.49 -7.41
CA TYR A 47 -26.68 -0.37 -7.77
C TYR A 47 -26.03 0.83 -7.06
N PRO A 48 -24.78 0.72 -6.62
CA PRO A 48 -24.04 1.86 -6.08
C PRO A 48 -23.82 2.94 -7.14
N ASP A 49 -23.48 4.17 -6.73
CA ASP A 49 -23.13 5.22 -7.68
C ASP A 49 -21.87 4.82 -8.48
N PRO A 50 -21.98 4.60 -9.81
CA PRO A 50 -20.87 4.14 -10.64
C PRO A 50 -19.71 5.16 -10.69
N LYS A 51 -19.99 6.44 -10.41
CA LYS A 51 -18.98 7.52 -10.39
C LYS A 51 -18.49 7.86 -8.98
N CYS A 52 -19.00 7.21 -7.94
CA CYS A 52 -18.66 7.47 -6.54
C CYS A 52 -18.71 8.98 -6.18
N ARG A 53 -19.71 9.74 -6.64
CA ARG A 53 -19.72 11.23 -6.62
C ARG A 53 -19.53 11.79 -5.22
N ALA A 54 -20.30 11.34 -4.23
CA ALA A 54 -20.21 11.83 -2.86
C ALA A 54 -18.85 11.49 -2.22
N LEU A 55 -18.36 10.27 -2.42
CA LEU A 55 -17.05 9.83 -1.98
C LEU A 55 -15.92 10.62 -2.66
N ARG A 56 -16.03 10.85 -3.98
CA ARG A 56 -15.06 11.63 -4.77
C ARG A 56 -14.96 13.06 -4.26
N GLN A 57 -16.09 13.71 -4.01
CA GLN A 57 -16.14 15.06 -3.45
C GLN A 57 -15.49 15.13 -2.06
N ALA A 58 -15.75 14.12 -1.21
CA ALA A 58 -15.15 14.06 0.13
C ALA A 58 -13.62 13.88 0.05
N ALA A 59 -13.13 12.99 -0.82
CA ALA A 59 -11.71 12.78 -1.04
C ALA A 59 -11.01 14.00 -1.65
N ALA A 60 -11.63 14.64 -2.64
CA ALA A 60 -11.10 15.84 -3.28
C ALA A 60 -10.87 16.98 -2.29
N ARG A 61 -11.82 17.21 -1.39
CA ARG A 61 -11.70 18.21 -0.31
C ARG A 61 -10.60 17.85 0.67
N ARG A 62 -10.52 16.58 1.08
CA ARG A 62 -9.51 16.09 2.02
C ARG A 62 -8.10 16.21 1.48
N ASP A 63 -7.89 15.80 0.23
CA ASP A 63 -6.58 15.73 -0.39
C ASP A 63 -6.19 17.03 -1.11
N GLY A 64 -7.10 18.01 -1.19
CA GLY A 64 -6.85 19.31 -1.83
C GLY A 64 -6.65 19.22 -3.35
N VAL A 65 -7.36 18.32 -4.03
CA VAL A 65 -7.23 18.07 -5.48
C VAL A 65 -8.57 18.25 -6.20
N PRO A 66 -8.55 18.52 -7.52
CA PRO A 66 -9.76 18.45 -8.34
C PRO A 66 -10.38 17.04 -8.33
N GLU A 67 -11.71 16.96 -8.35
CA GLU A 67 -12.44 15.68 -8.37
C GLU A 67 -12.06 14.81 -9.58
N GLU A 68 -11.75 15.41 -10.71
CA GLU A 68 -11.33 14.72 -11.93
C GLU A 68 -9.94 14.07 -11.86
N PHE A 69 -9.14 14.36 -10.82
CA PHE A 69 -7.86 13.68 -10.59
C PHE A 69 -8.01 12.36 -9.81
N LEU A 70 -9.22 12.02 -9.40
CA LEU A 70 -9.49 10.87 -8.55
C LEU A 70 -10.17 9.74 -9.32
N LEU A 71 -9.73 8.50 -9.07
CA LEU A 71 -10.42 7.28 -9.51
C LEU A 71 -10.48 6.29 -8.35
N PHE A 72 -11.66 5.71 -8.10
CA PHE A 72 -11.90 4.73 -7.05
C PHE A 72 -11.96 3.30 -7.60
N GLY A 73 -11.57 2.34 -6.75
CA GLY A 73 -11.57 0.93 -7.12
C GLY A 73 -11.78 0.00 -5.92
N ASN A 74 -11.91 -1.28 -6.23
CA ASN A 74 -12.06 -2.38 -5.26
C ASN A 74 -10.73 -2.68 -4.53
N GLY A 75 -10.26 -1.71 -3.76
CA GLY A 75 -8.93 -1.69 -3.15
C GLY A 75 -7.83 -1.28 -4.12
N ALA A 76 -6.61 -1.12 -3.59
CA ALA A 76 -5.44 -0.73 -4.38
C ALA A 76 -5.09 -1.74 -5.48
N SER A 77 -5.26 -3.05 -5.22
CA SER A 77 -4.90 -4.10 -6.18
C SER A 77 -5.69 -4.01 -7.50
N ASP A 78 -6.98 -3.64 -7.43
CA ASP A 78 -7.81 -3.39 -8.61
C ASP A 78 -7.29 -2.19 -9.43
N LEU A 79 -6.88 -1.13 -8.74
CA LEU A 79 -6.32 0.06 -9.40
C LEU A 79 -4.92 -0.20 -9.99
N ILE A 80 -4.10 -1.02 -9.35
CA ILE A 80 -2.81 -1.47 -9.90
C ILE A 80 -3.04 -2.20 -11.22
N ASP A 81 -3.94 -3.19 -11.26
CA ASP A 81 -4.25 -3.94 -12.48
C ASP A 81 -4.73 -3.01 -13.61
N ARG A 82 -5.71 -2.14 -13.31
CA ARG A 82 -6.24 -1.19 -14.29
C ARG A 82 -5.17 -0.21 -14.80
N PHE A 83 -4.34 0.32 -13.89
CA PHE A 83 -3.26 1.23 -14.24
C PHE A 83 -2.26 0.59 -15.20
N LEU A 84 -1.78 -0.61 -14.86
CA LEU A 84 -0.81 -1.32 -15.70
C LEU A 84 -1.39 -1.68 -17.07
N ARG A 85 -2.65 -2.10 -17.13
CA ARG A 85 -3.34 -2.40 -18.40
C ARG A 85 -3.66 -1.15 -19.22
N ALA A 86 -3.87 0.00 -18.58
CA ALA A 86 -4.11 1.28 -19.25
C ALA A 86 -2.81 1.90 -19.78
N LEU A 87 -1.73 1.86 -18.98
CA LEU A 87 -0.42 2.41 -19.35
C LEU A 87 0.33 1.51 -20.36
N ARG A 88 0.25 0.18 -20.19
CA ARG A 88 0.94 -0.85 -21.01
C ARG A 88 2.43 -0.60 -21.15
N PRO A 89 3.18 -0.48 -20.05
CA PRO A 89 4.62 -0.30 -20.13
C PRO A 89 5.27 -1.56 -20.73
N ARG A 90 6.26 -1.38 -21.58
CA ARG A 90 7.07 -2.48 -22.13
C ARG A 90 8.20 -2.85 -21.18
N ARG A 91 8.75 -1.87 -20.46
CA ARG A 91 9.80 -2.05 -19.46
C ARG A 91 9.47 -1.24 -18.20
N ALA A 92 9.56 -1.89 -17.04
CA ALA A 92 9.33 -1.27 -15.75
C ALA A 92 10.49 -1.51 -14.79
N LEU A 93 10.78 -0.52 -13.95
CA LEU A 93 11.72 -0.59 -12.84
C LEU A 93 10.95 -0.76 -11.52
N LEU A 94 11.30 -1.80 -10.75
CA LEU A 94 10.79 -2.06 -9.41
C LEU A 94 11.93 -2.07 -8.39
N LEU A 95 11.61 -1.79 -7.13
CA LEU A 95 12.51 -2.13 -6.02
C LEU A 95 12.45 -3.65 -5.74
N ALA A 96 13.51 -4.21 -5.20
CA ALA A 96 13.54 -5.57 -4.68
C ALA A 96 14.27 -5.59 -3.32
N PRO A 97 13.57 -5.95 -2.21
CA PRO A 97 12.18 -6.39 -2.17
C PRO A 97 11.16 -5.26 -2.25
N THR A 98 9.99 -5.55 -2.83
CA THR A 98 8.80 -4.68 -2.78
C THR A 98 7.51 -5.51 -2.91
N PHE A 99 6.35 -4.88 -2.83
CA PHE A 99 5.05 -5.56 -2.84
C PHE A 99 4.83 -6.34 -4.16
N SER A 100 4.51 -7.62 -4.03
CA SER A 100 4.48 -8.59 -5.14
C SER A 100 3.42 -8.32 -6.22
N GLU A 101 2.36 -7.56 -5.89
CA GLU A 101 1.30 -7.27 -6.86
C GLU A 101 1.76 -6.38 -8.03
N TYR A 102 2.80 -5.57 -7.86
CA TYR A 102 3.37 -4.80 -8.97
C TYR A 102 3.97 -5.75 -10.00
N ARG A 103 4.83 -6.68 -9.55
CA ARG A 103 5.41 -7.71 -10.42
C ARG A 103 4.34 -8.56 -11.07
N ARG A 104 3.37 -9.04 -10.28
CA ARG A 104 2.27 -9.87 -10.78
C ARG A 104 1.50 -9.19 -11.92
N GLY A 105 1.13 -7.92 -11.72
CA GLY A 105 0.42 -7.15 -12.73
C GLY A 105 1.26 -6.92 -13.99
N LEU A 106 2.55 -6.60 -13.84
CA LEU A 106 3.48 -6.40 -14.95
C LEU A 106 3.73 -7.70 -15.75
N GLU A 107 3.96 -8.82 -15.08
CA GLU A 107 4.06 -10.14 -15.70
C GLU A 107 2.78 -10.49 -16.47
N GLY A 108 1.61 -10.16 -15.91
CA GLY A 108 0.31 -10.41 -16.54
C GLY A 108 0.08 -9.68 -17.86
N ILE A 109 0.81 -8.58 -18.11
CA ILE A 109 0.75 -7.82 -19.37
C ILE A 109 1.98 -8.02 -20.26
N GLY A 110 2.90 -8.93 -19.88
CA GLY A 110 4.12 -9.22 -20.64
C GLY A 110 5.19 -8.11 -20.58
N CYS A 111 5.21 -7.31 -19.51
CA CYS A 111 6.18 -6.25 -19.31
C CYS A 111 7.54 -6.83 -18.87
N GLU A 112 8.64 -6.33 -19.45
CA GLU A 112 10.00 -6.60 -18.98
C GLU A 112 10.22 -5.87 -17.65
N ILE A 113 10.73 -6.58 -16.63
CA ILE A 113 10.93 -6.04 -15.29
C ILE A 113 12.41 -5.96 -14.97
N GLU A 114 12.87 -4.75 -14.71
CA GLU A 114 14.17 -4.49 -14.10
C GLU A 114 13.99 -4.33 -12.59
N GLU A 115 14.92 -4.85 -11.80
CA GLU A 115 14.89 -4.73 -10.35
C GLU A 115 16.07 -3.93 -9.84
N PHE A 116 15.79 -2.96 -8.99
CA PHE A 116 16.77 -2.27 -8.16
C PHE A 116 16.82 -2.92 -6.79
N PHE A 117 17.87 -3.70 -6.53
CA PHE A 117 18.01 -4.44 -5.29
C PHE A 117 18.37 -3.49 -4.14
N LEU A 118 17.65 -3.65 -3.03
CA LEU A 118 17.92 -2.97 -1.76
C LEU A 118 18.71 -3.93 -0.88
N ASP A 119 19.77 -3.44 -0.24
CA ASP A 119 20.69 -4.25 0.53
C ASP A 119 20.40 -4.16 2.02
N LYS A 120 20.54 -5.30 2.71
CA LYS A 120 20.45 -5.41 4.17
C LYS A 120 21.51 -4.54 4.87
N GLU A 121 22.71 -4.45 4.30
CA GLU A 121 23.84 -3.65 4.80
C GLU A 121 23.52 -2.16 4.85
N ASN A 122 22.56 -1.70 4.03
CA ASN A 122 22.05 -0.32 4.01
C ASN A 122 20.65 -0.23 4.61
N ASP A 123 20.25 -1.18 5.47
CA ASP A 123 18.92 -1.24 6.07
C ASP A 123 17.78 -1.13 5.05
N PHE A 124 17.97 -1.71 3.86
CA PHE A 124 17.02 -1.61 2.74
C PHE A 124 16.60 -0.18 2.36
N THR A 125 17.47 0.79 2.61
CA THR A 125 17.26 2.20 2.22
C THR A 125 17.43 2.36 0.72
N VAL A 126 16.55 3.13 0.07
CA VAL A 126 16.71 3.48 -1.34
C VAL A 126 17.82 4.52 -1.48
N LEU A 127 18.90 4.14 -2.16
CA LEU A 127 20.07 5.00 -2.36
C LEU A 127 19.91 5.88 -3.62
N LYS A 128 20.66 7.00 -3.68
CA LYS A 128 20.68 7.92 -4.83
C LYS A 128 21.09 7.24 -6.15
N SER A 129 21.77 6.10 -6.09
CA SER A 129 22.14 5.30 -7.27
C SER A 129 20.94 4.82 -8.09
N ILE A 130 19.72 4.77 -7.52
CA ILE A 130 18.49 4.48 -8.26
C ILE A 130 18.26 5.46 -9.44
N LEU A 131 18.74 6.69 -9.33
CA LEU A 131 18.63 7.69 -10.41
C LEU A 131 19.33 7.24 -11.70
N ASN A 132 20.35 6.37 -11.61
CA ASN A 132 21.03 5.81 -12.78
C ASN A 132 20.18 4.73 -13.47
N ALA A 133 19.29 4.07 -12.75
CA ALA A 133 18.36 3.08 -13.33
C ALA A 133 17.15 3.76 -14.02
N VAL A 134 16.85 5.02 -13.67
CA VAL A 134 15.80 5.82 -14.33
C VAL A 134 16.39 6.45 -15.60
N ARG A 135 16.16 5.82 -16.74
CA ARG A 135 16.76 6.18 -18.02
C ARG A 135 15.78 6.03 -19.18
N PRO A 136 16.02 6.66 -20.34
CA PRO A 136 15.23 6.43 -21.55
C PRO A 136 15.11 4.94 -21.86
N GLY A 137 13.89 4.50 -22.24
CA GLY A 137 13.57 3.10 -22.49
C GLY A 137 13.01 2.34 -21.28
N VAL A 138 13.00 2.94 -20.07
CA VAL A 138 12.18 2.51 -18.94
C VAL A 138 10.87 3.28 -19.01
N ASP A 139 9.75 2.60 -19.24
CA ASP A 139 8.44 3.23 -19.42
C ASP A 139 7.76 3.56 -18.08
N LEU A 140 8.04 2.76 -17.04
CA LEU A 140 7.44 2.89 -15.71
C LEU A 140 8.47 2.67 -14.60
N VAL A 141 8.47 3.54 -13.61
CA VAL A 141 9.02 3.28 -12.27
C VAL A 141 7.86 3.10 -11.30
N PHE A 142 7.79 1.97 -10.60
CA PHE A 142 6.76 1.73 -9.59
C PHE A 142 7.40 1.61 -8.22
N LEU A 143 7.09 2.54 -7.33
CA LEU A 143 7.63 2.64 -5.97
C LEU A 143 6.55 2.39 -4.92
N CYS A 144 6.97 1.96 -3.73
CA CYS A 144 6.13 1.85 -2.55
C CYS A 144 6.76 2.70 -1.44
N ASP A 145 6.03 3.66 -0.90
CA ASP A 145 6.53 4.55 0.16
C ASP A 145 5.46 4.74 1.26
N PRO A 146 5.69 4.20 2.46
CA PRO A 146 6.81 3.34 2.87
C PRO A 146 6.82 1.99 2.15
N ASN A 147 8.00 1.47 1.90
CA ASN A 147 8.15 0.23 1.15
C ASN A 147 7.67 -1.00 1.95
N ASN A 148 6.92 -1.85 1.33
CA ASN A 148 6.51 -3.14 1.88
C ASN A 148 7.31 -4.26 1.18
N PRO A 149 8.14 -5.06 1.91
CA PRO A 149 7.99 -5.38 3.33
C PRO A 149 8.95 -4.64 4.28
N THR A 150 9.83 -3.76 3.82
CA THR A 150 10.93 -3.21 4.61
C THR A 150 10.48 -2.19 5.66
N GLY A 151 9.35 -1.52 5.43
CA GLY A 151 8.85 -0.43 6.27
C GLY A 151 9.61 0.89 6.11
N ARG A 152 10.64 0.92 5.23
CA ARG A 152 11.48 2.10 5.01
C ARG A 152 10.75 3.14 4.19
N ARG A 153 10.81 4.37 4.63
CA ARG A 153 10.40 5.52 3.84
C ARG A 153 11.53 5.98 2.92
N MET A 154 11.13 6.56 1.82
CA MET A 154 12.06 7.23 0.91
C MET A 154 12.30 8.67 1.37
N GLU A 155 13.55 9.13 1.29
CA GLU A 155 13.86 10.53 1.55
C GLU A 155 13.08 11.44 0.59
N PRO A 156 12.40 12.49 1.08
CA PRO A 156 11.55 13.34 0.24
C PRO A 156 12.30 13.97 -0.94
N ASP A 157 13.53 14.42 -0.74
CA ASP A 157 14.36 15.02 -1.80
C ASP A 157 14.73 14.00 -2.87
N LEU A 158 14.99 12.74 -2.47
CA LEU A 158 15.25 11.66 -3.43
C LEU A 158 14.00 11.34 -4.25
N LEU A 159 12.83 11.30 -3.62
CA LEU A 159 11.58 11.04 -4.31
C LEU A 159 11.26 12.14 -5.35
N GLN A 160 11.50 13.41 -5.00
CA GLN A 160 11.40 14.53 -5.94
C GLN A 160 12.42 14.40 -7.08
N ALA A 161 13.67 14.02 -6.77
CA ALA A 161 14.70 13.82 -7.79
C ALA A 161 14.34 12.67 -8.75
N ILE A 162 13.75 11.57 -8.24
CA ILE A 162 13.26 10.47 -9.07
C ILE A 162 12.14 10.95 -10.00
N LEU A 163 11.17 11.71 -9.49
CA LEU A 163 10.10 12.27 -10.31
C LEU A 163 10.66 13.18 -11.44
N GLY A 164 11.58 14.08 -11.09
CA GLY A 164 12.27 14.93 -12.08
C GLY A 164 13.02 14.11 -13.14
N ARG A 165 13.72 13.06 -12.72
CA ARG A 165 14.43 12.16 -13.62
C ARG A 165 13.48 11.36 -14.51
N CYS A 166 12.35 10.86 -13.96
CA CYS A 166 11.31 10.18 -14.73
C CYS A 166 10.78 11.08 -15.83
N ARG A 167 10.40 12.32 -15.50
CA ARG A 167 9.91 13.30 -16.49
C ARG A 167 10.92 13.57 -17.59
N ALA A 168 12.20 13.77 -17.23
CA ALA A 168 13.26 14.00 -18.19
C ALA A 168 13.52 12.80 -19.12
N ALA A 169 13.26 11.58 -18.64
CA ALA A 169 13.43 10.34 -19.40
C ALA A 169 12.17 9.92 -20.19
N GLY A 170 11.03 10.61 -20.02
CA GLY A 170 9.75 10.18 -20.58
C GLY A 170 9.16 8.93 -19.88
N THR A 171 9.57 8.68 -18.64
CA THR A 171 9.16 7.56 -17.79
C THR A 171 7.98 7.97 -16.92
N PHE A 172 6.99 7.12 -16.73
CA PHE A 172 5.90 7.34 -15.79
C PHE A 172 6.32 6.91 -14.38
N LEU A 173 5.97 7.69 -13.35
CA LEU A 173 6.19 7.34 -11.95
C LEU A 173 4.87 6.95 -11.28
N ALA A 174 4.78 5.76 -10.71
CA ALA A 174 3.71 5.37 -9.81
C ALA A 174 4.27 5.22 -8.39
N VAL A 175 3.58 5.79 -7.39
CA VAL A 175 3.96 5.68 -5.98
C VAL A 175 2.79 5.15 -5.18
N ASP A 176 2.95 3.96 -4.61
CA ASP A 176 1.98 3.39 -3.67
C ASP A 176 2.20 3.97 -2.28
N GLN A 177 1.24 4.76 -1.84
CA GLN A 177 1.20 5.45 -0.55
C GLN A 177 0.23 4.81 0.44
N CYS A 178 -0.16 3.53 0.25
CA CYS A 178 -1.20 2.88 1.08
C CYS A 178 -0.87 2.82 2.58
N PHE A 179 0.40 2.93 2.96
CA PHE A 179 0.83 2.97 4.36
C PHE A 179 1.29 4.35 4.83
N LEU A 180 1.42 5.33 3.94
CA LEU A 180 2.06 6.62 4.24
C LEU A 180 1.36 7.40 5.34
N GLU A 181 0.03 7.34 5.41
CA GLU A 181 -0.76 8.00 6.46
C GLU A 181 -0.56 7.41 7.87
N LEU A 182 0.06 6.23 7.97
CA LEU A 182 0.44 5.58 9.23
C LEU A 182 1.92 5.83 9.58
N THR A 183 2.50 6.87 9.02
CA THR A 183 3.87 7.36 9.28
C THR A 183 3.85 8.86 9.59
N GLU A 184 4.99 9.40 10.03
CA GLU A 184 5.19 10.86 10.21
C GLU A 184 5.35 11.60 8.86
N GLY A 185 5.17 10.92 7.74
CA GLY A 185 5.29 11.51 6.42
C GLY A 185 4.11 12.38 6.03
N ASP A 186 4.37 13.34 5.14
CA ASP A 186 3.32 14.13 4.52
C ASP A 186 2.73 13.38 3.30
N PRO A 187 1.47 12.90 3.36
CA PRO A 187 0.84 12.22 2.23
C PRO A 187 0.63 13.17 1.04
N ASN A 188 0.67 14.47 1.25
CA ASN A 188 0.41 15.46 0.21
C ASN A 188 1.68 16.04 -0.43
N ALA A 189 2.87 15.61 -0.02
CA ALA A 189 4.15 16.12 -0.53
C ALA A 189 4.28 16.05 -2.07
N LEU A 190 3.66 15.07 -2.73
CA LEU A 190 3.67 14.94 -4.19
C LEU A 190 2.38 15.43 -4.86
N VAL A 191 1.36 15.83 -4.12
CA VAL A 191 0.04 16.20 -4.69
C VAL A 191 0.14 17.38 -5.63
N SER A 192 0.92 18.40 -5.28
CA SER A 192 1.17 19.58 -6.15
C SER A 192 1.86 19.22 -7.47
N GLN A 193 2.51 18.07 -7.56
CA GLN A 193 3.22 17.59 -8.74
C GLN A 193 2.33 16.88 -9.78
N LEU A 194 1.06 16.57 -9.42
CA LEU A 194 0.14 15.85 -10.29
C LEU A 194 -0.15 16.61 -11.60
N THR A 195 -0.24 17.94 -11.55
CA THR A 195 -0.49 18.80 -12.73
C THR A 195 0.63 18.75 -13.77
N GLY A 196 1.85 18.38 -13.36
CA GLY A 196 2.99 18.23 -14.27
C GLY A 196 2.98 16.95 -15.12
N GLY A 197 2.00 16.07 -14.92
CA GLY A 197 1.89 14.79 -15.63
C GLY A 197 2.94 13.75 -15.22
N GLY A 198 2.80 12.53 -15.75
CA GLY A 198 3.74 11.44 -15.53
C GLY A 198 3.80 10.90 -14.09
N LEU A 199 2.75 11.13 -13.28
CA LEU A 199 2.68 10.72 -11.88
C LEU A 199 1.31 10.17 -11.53
N LEU A 200 1.30 9.00 -10.86
CA LEU A 200 0.14 8.42 -10.20
C LEU A 200 0.48 8.13 -8.74
N LEU A 201 -0.38 8.57 -7.82
CA LEU A 201 -0.31 8.23 -6.41
C LEU A 201 -1.45 7.25 -6.09
N LEU A 202 -1.11 6.14 -5.43
CA LEU A 202 -2.08 5.11 -5.05
C LEU A 202 -2.31 5.16 -3.54
N ARG A 203 -3.57 5.14 -3.10
CA ARG A 203 -3.99 5.18 -1.69
C ARG A 203 -5.10 4.19 -1.41
N ALA A 204 -5.21 3.73 -0.17
CA ALA A 204 -6.28 2.82 0.23
C ALA A 204 -6.70 3.04 1.69
N LEU A 205 -8.00 2.96 1.93
CA LEU A 205 -8.55 3.00 3.30
C LEU A 205 -8.37 1.67 4.02
N THR A 206 -7.92 0.64 3.29
CA THR A 206 -7.61 -0.69 3.82
C THR A 206 -6.75 -0.64 5.08
N LYS A 207 -5.70 0.18 5.04
CA LYS A 207 -4.67 0.25 6.10
C LYS A 207 -4.93 1.41 7.05
N SER A 208 -5.00 2.61 6.52
CA SER A 208 -5.10 3.84 7.29
C SER A 208 -6.40 3.95 8.10
N TYR A 209 -7.52 3.43 7.59
CA TYR A 209 -8.81 3.39 8.28
C TYR A 209 -9.24 1.98 8.72
N ALA A 210 -8.36 0.98 8.63
CA ALA A 210 -8.65 -0.42 8.98
C ALA A 210 -9.90 -1.01 8.28
N LEU A 211 -10.18 -0.59 7.03
CA LEU A 211 -11.34 -1.03 6.26
C LEU A 211 -10.98 -2.16 5.27
N ALA A 212 -10.19 -3.14 5.72
CA ALA A 212 -9.68 -4.20 4.85
C ALA A 212 -10.78 -5.01 4.15
N GLY A 213 -11.85 -5.35 4.87
CA GLY A 213 -12.97 -6.14 4.34
C GLY A 213 -13.87 -5.38 3.37
N LEU A 214 -13.89 -4.03 3.41
CA LEU A 214 -14.71 -3.21 2.52
C LEU A 214 -14.09 -3.01 1.14
N ARG A 215 -12.80 -3.26 0.98
CA ARG A 215 -12.10 -3.19 -0.31
C ARG A 215 -12.22 -1.83 -0.98
N LEU A 216 -11.75 -0.76 -0.34
CA LEU A 216 -11.78 0.59 -0.88
C LEU A 216 -10.37 1.16 -1.07
N GLY A 217 -10.05 1.52 -2.30
CA GLY A 217 -8.85 2.23 -2.69
C GLY A 217 -9.15 3.33 -3.69
N TYR A 218 -8.19 4.23 -3.88
CA TYR A 218 -8.28 5.28 -4.88
C TYR A 218 -6.88 5.68 -5.35
N CYS A 219 -6.82 6.26 -6.54
CA CYS A 219 -5.60 6.88 -7.03
C CYS A 219 -5.83 8.35 -7.38
N LEU A 220 -4.73 9.10 -7.38
CA LEU A 220 -4.66 10.49 -7.79
C LEU A 220 -3.74 10.58 -9.01
N CYS A 221 -4.22 11.20 -10.09
CA CYS A 221 -3.45 11.40 -11.32
C CYS A 221 -3.96 12.64 -12.05
N GLY A 222 -3.05 13.49 -12.54
CA GLY A 222 -3.42 14.66 -13.36
C GLY A 222 -3.68 14.32 -14.83
N ASP A 223 -3.33 13.10 -15.28
CA ASP A 223 -3.59 12.63 -16.63
C ASP A 223 -5.02 12.05 -16.73
N ARG A 224 -5.94 12.89 -17.18
CA ARG A 224 -7.36 12.54 -17.32
C ARG A 224 -7.59 11.43 -18.36
N VAL A 225 -6.80 11.40 -19.43
CA VAL A 225 -6.92 10.38 -20.47
C VAL A 225 -6.53 9.01 -19.92
N LEU A 226 -5.48 8.95 -19.10
CA LEU A 226 -5.10 7.73 -18.41
C LEU A 226 -6.20 7.28 -17.43
N LEU A 227 -6.76 8.19 -16.63
CA LEU A 227 -7.84 7.85 -15.69
C LEU A 227 -9.10 7.35 -16.43
N GLU A 228 -9.48 7.94 -17.55
CA GLU A 228 -10.60 7.47 -18.38
C GLU A 228 -10.35 6.05 -18.94
N ARG A 229 -9.12 5.77 -19.40
CA ARG A 229 -8.73 4.41 -19.82
C ARG A 229 -8.80 3.42 -18.65
N MET A 230 -8.30 3.80 -17.48
CA MET A 230 -8.38 2.96 -16.26
C MET A 230 -9.83 2.70 -15.86
N GLU A 231 -10.70 3.71 -15.94
CA GLU A 231 -12.13 3.57 -15.66
C GLU A 231 -12.77 2.58 -16.64
N GLY A 232 -12.51 2.69 -17.93
CA GLY A 232 -13.05 1.80 -18.97
C GLY A 232 -12.57 0.35 -18.88
N LEU A 233 -11.46 0.08 -18.19
CA LEU A 233 -10.93 -1.27 -17.96
C LEU A 233 -11.49 -1.93 -16.68
N GLY A 234 -12.19 -1.16 -15.85
CA GLY A 234 -12.76 -1.65 -14.61
C GLY A 234 -14.17 -2.22 -14.75
N SER A 235 -14.69 -2.75 -13.64
CA SER A 235 -16.11 -3.08 -13.52
C SER A 235 -16.96 -1.80 -13.58
N PRO A 236 -18.19 -1.86 -14.15
CA PRO A 236 -19.11 -0.71 -14.15
C PRO A 236 -19.45 -0.14 -12.77
N TRP A 237 -19.45 -1.00 -11.75
CA TRP A 237 -19.68 -0.64 -10.33
C TRP A 237 -18.53 -1.15 -9.46
N PRO A 238 -17.36 -0.50 -9.48
CA PRO A 238 -16.15 -1.06 -8.87
C PRO A 238 -16.16 -1.00 -7.34
N VAL A 239 -16.96 -0.10 -6.76
CA VAL A 239 -17.01 0.15 -5.31
C VAL A 239 -18.42 -0.08 -4.81
N SER A 240 -18.59 -1.01 -3.86
CA SER A 240 -19.89 -1.34 -3.27
C SER A 240 -20.50 -0.16 -2.51
N ALA A 241 -21.83 -0.12 -2.35
CA ALA A 241 -22.52 0.93 -1.61
C ALA A 241 -22.02 1.06 -0.16
N PRO A 242 -21.82 -0.04 0.61
CA PRO A 242 -21.23 0.05 1.94
C PRO A 242 -19.82 0.65 1.95
N ALA A 243 -18.99 0.33 0.96
CA ALA A 243 -17.63 0.88 0.86
C ALA A 243 -17.66 2.37 0.53
N GLN A 244 -18.55 2.82 -0.37
CA GLN A 244 -18.73 4.24 -0.68
C GLN A 244 -19.18 5.04 0.55
N ALA A 245 -20.21 4.56 1.26
CA ALA A 245 -20.72 5.23 2.44
C ALA A 245 -19.68 5.28 3.59
N ALA A 246 -18.95 4.20 3.81
CA ALA A 246 -17.88 4.15 4.79
C ALA A 246 -16.75 5.14 4.46
N GLY A 247 -16.31 5.16 3.19
CA GLY A 247 -15.25 6.06 2.74
C GLY A 247 -15.66 7.52 2.80
N GLU A 248 -16.87 7.85 2.38
CA GLU A 248 -17.42 9.21 2.50
C GLU A 248 -17.46 9.67 3.97
N CYS A 249 -18.00 8.83 4.87
CA CYS A 249 -18.02 9.10 6.31
C CYS A 249 -16.62 9.29 6.87
N ALA A 250 -15.66 8.43 6.50
CA ALA A 250 -14.28 8.50 6.94
C ALA A 250 -13.62 9.83 6.53
N PHE A 251 -13.73 10.20 5.26
CA PHE A 251 -13.09 11.42 4.75
C PHE A 251 -13.74 12.71 5.25
N ARG A 252 -15.08 12.75 5.39
CA ARG A 252 -15.78 13.95 5.87
C ARG A 252 -15.63 14.19 7.36
N ASN A 253 -15.72 13.13 8.16
CA ASN A 253 -15.86 13.28 9.60
C ASN A 253 -14.58 12.93 10.38
N PHE A 254 -13.65 12.20 9.76
CA PHE A 254 -12.45 11.69 10.40
C PHE A 254 -11.20 11.82 9.51
N PRO A 255 -10.94 13.01 8.89
CA PRO A 255 -9.83 13.15 7.94
C PRO A 255 -8.45 12.86 8.57
N ASP A 256 -8.28 13.14 9.86
CA ASP A 256 -7.03 12.94 10.61
C ASP A 256 -6.98 11.63 11.41
N TRP A 257 -7.94 10.74 11.24
CA TRP A 257 -7.98 9.47 11.98
C TRP A 257 -6.69 8.66 11.88
N PRO A 258 -6.07 8.50 10.70
CA PRO A 258 -4.83 7.76 10.58
C PRO A 258 -3.69 8.29 11.45
N LYS A 259 -3.62 9.61 11.64
CA LYS A 259 -2.56 10.25 12.44
C LYS A 259 -2.70 10.00 13.95
N ARG A 260 -3.90 9.67 14.43
CA ARG A 260 -4.15 9.45 15.86
C ARG A 260 -3.42 8.26 16.44
N CYS A 261 -3.10 7.25 15.62
CA CYS A 261 -2.36 6.08 16.08
C CYS A 261 -0.82 6.28 16.08
N LEU A 262 -0.29 7.39 15.55
CA LEU A 262 1.16 7.58 15.39
C LEU A 262 1.95 7.52 16.70
N PRO A 263 1.50 8.12 17.81
CA PRO A 263 2.20 7.99 19.10
C PRO A 263 2.29 6.51 19.54
N PHE A 264 1.18 5.78 19.50
CA PHE A 264 1.15 4.37 19.81
C PHE A 264 2.07 3.55 18.89
N LEU A 265 2.00 3.78 17.57
CA LEU A 265 2.84 3.08 16.60
C LEU A 265 4.33 3.31 16.87
N ARG A 266 4.73 4.51 17.26
CA ARG A 266 6.11 4.85 17.59
C ARG A 266 6.61 4.08 18.81
N GLU A 267 5.82 4.10 19.89
CA GLU A 267 6.16 3.44 21.15
C GLU A 267 6.23 1.92 20.98
N GLU A 268 5.19 1.35 20.37
CA GLU A 268 5.07 -0.09 20.19
C GLU A 268 6.09 -0.65 19.20
N ARG A 269 6.38 0.08 18.12
CA ARG A 269 7.45 -0.27 17.18
C ARG A 269 8.79 -0.33 17.91
N ALA A 270 9.11 0.70 18.70
CA ALA A 270 10.35 0.72 19.47
C ALA A 270 10.44 -0.41 20.50
N ARG A 271 9.31 -0.75 21.16
CA ARG A 271 9.23 -1.86 22.12
C ARG A 271 9.47 -3.21 21.42
N LEU A 272 8.78 -3.47 20.32
CA LEU A 272 8.91 -4.71 19.54
C LEU A 272 10.30 -4.85 18.93
N THR A 273 10.88 -3.77 18.39
CA THR A 273 12.24 -3.78 17.86
C THR A 273 13.24 -4.21 18.94
N ARG A 274 13.25 -3.56 20.11
CA ARG A 274 14.13 -3.94 21.20
C ARG A 274 13.93 -5.39 21.68
N ALA A 275 12.67 -5.86 21.70
CA ALA A 275 12.36 -7.22 22.11
C ALA A 275 12.92 -8.27 21.12
N LEU A 276 12.79 -8.02 19.82
CA LEU A 276 13.33 -8.89 18.78
C LEU A 276 14.86 -8.88 18.77
N GLU A 277 15.49 -7.71 18.91
CA GLU A 277 16.95 -7.57 19.02
C GLU A 277 17.52 -8.27 20.27
N ALA A 278 16.81 -8.21 21.40
CA ALA A 278 17.19 -8.93 22.62
C ALA A 278 17.16 -10.46 22.45
N LEU A 279 16.40 -10.96 21.46
CA LEU A 279 16.41 -12.38 21.06
C LEU A 279 17.53 -12.69 20.05
N GLY A 280 18.41 -11.74 19.73
CA GLY A 280 19.50 -11.90 18.77
C GLY A 280 19.04 -11.86 17.30
N LEU A 281 17.83 -11.38 17.02
CA LEU A 281 17.31 -11.27 15.67
C LEU A 281 17.75 -9.95 15.03
N TRP A 282 18.04 -9.97 13.73
CA TRP A 282 18.24 -8.74 12.98
C TRP A 282 16.89 -8.10 12.65
N VAL A 283 16.76 -6.80 12.88
CA VAL A 283 15.52 -6.05 12.68
C VAL A 283 15.77 -4.88 11.73
N CYS A 284 14.96 -4.76 10.67
CA CYS A 284 15.01 -3.61 9.78
C CYS A 284 14.43 -2.38 10.48
N PRO A 285 15.13 -1.25 10.53
CA PRO A 285 14.52 0.02 10.94
C PRO A 285 13.28 0.30 10.12
N SER A 286 12.16 0.62 10.76
CA SER A 286 10.88 0.83 10.09
C SER A 286 10.25 2.15 10.46
N ASP A 287 9.63 2.81 9.47
CA ASP A 287 8.80 4.00 9.64
C ASP A 287 7.30 3.64 9.63
N ALA A 288 6.97 2.41 9.17
CA ALA A 288 5.61 1.93 8.96
C ALA A 288 5.00 1.30 10.22
N ASN A 289 3.75 0.85 10.10
CA ASN A 289 3.02 0.09 11.12
C ASN A 289 3.31 -1.42 11.07
N PHE A 290 4.50 -1.80 10.60
CA PHE A 290 5.01 -3.18 10.58
C PHE A 290 6.53 -3.19 10.64
N ILE A 291 7.09 -4.35 10.98
CA ILE A 291 8.52 -4.57 11.15
C ILE A 291 8.94 -5.78 10.31
N LEU A 292 9.98 -5.61 9.47
CA LEU A 292 10.69 -6.70 8.81
C LEU A 292 11.85 -7.15 9.68
N PHE A 293 12.02 -8.46 9.85
CA PHE A 293 13.13 -9.01 10.62
C PHE A 293 13.60 -10.35 10.05
N GLN A 294 14.80 -10.78 10.45
CA GLN A 294 15.35 -12.06 10.07
C GLN A 294 15.45 -12.98 11.28
N GLY A 295 15.00 -14.23 11.14
CA GLY A 295 15.00 -15.25 12.17
C GLY A 295 15.16 -16.66 11.61
N PRO A 296 15.01 -17.70 12.45
CA PRO A 296 15.06 -19.09 12.01
C PRO A 296 14.08 -19.36 10.85
N THR A 297 14.47 -20.21 9.91
CA THR A 297 13.70 -20.46 8.68
C THR A 297 12.34 -21.12 8.92
N ASP A 298 12.17 -21.79 10.06
CA ASP A 298 10.95 -22.47 10.50
C ASP A 298 10.10 -21.66 11.49
N LEU A 299 10.53 -20.42 11.83
CA LEU A 299 9.91 -19.63 12.89
C LEU A 299 8.41 -19.41 12.66
N GLY A 300 8.00 -19.08 11.44
CA GLY A 300 6.60 -18.83 11.13
C GLY A 300 5.72 -20.06 11.35
N GLU A 301 6.18 -21.22 10.91
CA GLU A 301 5.47 -22.49 11.08
C GLU A 301 5.39 -22.90 12.56
N ARG A 302 6.47 -22.72 13.30
CA ARG A 302 6.51 -23.01 14.74
C ARG A 302 5.57 -22.12 15.53
N LEU A 303 5.57 -20.81 15.27
CA LEU A 303 4.67 -19.86 15.93
C LEU A 303 3.20 -20.21 15.66
N LEU A 304 2.86 -20.57 14.43
CA LEU A 304 1.50 -20.99 14.10
C LEU A 304 1.11 -22.28 14.81
N ARG A 305 1.96 -23.29 14.73
CA ARG A 305 1.67 -24.63 15.32
C ARG A 305 1.68 -24.64 16.86
N GLU A 306 2.67 -23.96 17.50
CA GLU A 306 2.93 -24.07 18.93
C GLU A 306 2.26 -22.97 19.75
N LYS A 307 2.03 -21.80 19.14
CA LYS A 307 1.51 -20.60 19.80
C LYS A 307 0.23 -20.04 19.18
N ASN A 308 -0.20 -20.62 18.07
CA ASN A 308 -1.37 -20.15 17.32
C ASN A 308 -1.24 -18.68 16.87
N ILE A 309 0.00 -18.28 16.50
CA ILE A 309 0.34 -16.93 16.04
C ILE A 309 0.74 -16.99 14.57
N LEU A 310 0.04 -16.20 13.74
CA LEU A 310 0.35 -16.05 12.32
C LEU A 310 1.22 -14.82 12.09
N ILE A 311 2.39 -15.01 11.45
CA ILE A 311 3.27 -13.94 10.98
C ILE A 311 3.44 -14.04 9.47
N ARG A 312 3.79 -12.94 8.79
CA ARG A 312 4.03 -12.93 7.34
C ARG A 312 5.41 -13.49 7.01
N ASN A 313 5.47 -14.67 6.38
CA ASN A 313 6.70 -15.20 5.79
C ASN A 313 6.99 -14.45 4.48
N CYS A 314 8.17 -13.85 4.35
CA CYS A 314 8.57 -12.99 3.23
C CYS A 314 9.44 -13.69 2.18
N VAL A 315 9.54 -15.01 2.19
CA VAL A 315 10.39 -15.79 1.27
C VAL A 315 10.04 -15.58 -0.22
N ASN A 316 8.80 -15.16 -0.50
CA ASN A 316 8.32 -14.93 -1.87
C ASN A 316 8.56 -13.50 -2.39
N TYR A 317 9.22 -12.64 -1.62
CA TYR A 317 9.66 -11.34 -2.10
C TYR A 317 11.02 -11.47 -2.82
N SER A 318 11.13 -10.91 -4.02
CA SER A 318 12.42 -10.83 -4.71
C SER A 318 13.44 -10.10 -3.84
N GLY A 319 14.67 -10.60 -3.76
CA GLY A 319 15.71 -10.05 -2.89
C GLY A 319 15.67 -10.53 -1.44
N LEU A 320 14.63 -11.30 -1.04
CA LEU A 320 14.57 -11.97 0.25
C LEU A 320 14.59 -13.50 0.08
N GLY A 321 15.02 -14.21 1.13
CA GLY A 321 15.07 -15.67 1.14
C GLY A 321 14.34 -16.24 2.35
N PRO A 322 14.56 -17.53 2.68
CA PRO A 322 14.05 -18.14 3.89
C PRO A 322 14.54 -17.41 5.15
N GLY A 323 13.70 -17.37 6.18
CA GLY A 323 14.02 -16.73 7.45
C GLY A 323 13.67 -15.23 7.51
N TRP A 324 13.12 -14.65 6.45
CA TRP A 324 12.62 -13.28 6.48
C TRP A 324 11.14 -13.24 6.81
N TYR A 325 10.79 -12.42 7.79
CA TYR A 325 9.42 -12.30 8.31
C TYR A 325 9.03 -10.85 8.50
N ARG A 326 7.72 -10.58 8.34
CA ARG A 326 7.14 -9.27 8.67
C ARG A 326 6.00 -9.46 9.67
N ILE A 327 5.97 -8.61 10.70
CA ILE A 327 4.88 -8.52 11.67
C ILE A 327 4.24 -7.14 11.61
N GLY A 328 2.90 -7.09 11.66
CA GLY A 328 2.14 -5.86 11.86
C GLY A 328 2.18 -5.43 13.33
N ILE A 329 2.17 -4.11 13.56
CA ILE A 329 2.01 -3.56 14.91
C ILE A 329 0.51 -3.57 15.21
N GLN A 330 0.12 -4.27 16.26
CA GLN A 330 -1.26 -4.46 16.70
C GLN A 330 -1.53 -3.66 17.97
N GLY A 331 -2.80 -3.27 18.18
CA GLY A 331 -3.27 -2.80 19.47
C GLY A 331 -3.44 -3.96 20.46
N GLU A 332 -3.75 -3.64 21.71
CA GLU A 332 -4.22 -4.65 22.66
C GLU A 332 -5.53 -5.26 22.16
N ALA A 333 -5.61 -6.59 22.22
CA ALA A 333 -6.76 -7.37 21.76
C ALA A 333 -7.94 -7.29 22.73
#